data_d20e02627a34db122ac59d456443f2f2
#
_entry.id   d20e02627a34db122ac59d456443f2f2
#
_cell.length_a   1.000
_cell.length_b   1.000
_cell.length_c   1.000
_cell.angle_alpha   90.00
_cell.angle_beta   90.00
_cell.angle_gamma   90.00
#
_symmetry.space_group_name_H-M   'P 1'
#
loop_
_entity.id
_entity.type
_entity.pdbx_description
1 polymer ?
#
loop_
_entity_poly.entity_id
_entity_poly.type
_entity_poly.pdbx_seq_one_letter_code
_entity_poly.pdbx_strand_id
1 'polypeptide(L)'
;MSNFFNRIVLTLSFLLVFLFPSSGFCTVEYAEQTGKNCSYCHVDPAGGGEFTKTGEAFREQLQAKGDYRPLSKAQHIVRFVTGYLHMITAIMWFGTILYVHLILKPAYAARGLPRSELLVGWICITIMALTGTLLSISRIPTWWTLFHTRFGILLSIKVGLFIVMVISATFVTFVIGPRLKKKMTQTLDQNKKDLTENELLQFNGKEGHPAYIAYNGHIFDVSNSKLWKDGSHMKRHAAGFDLTRVLKAAPHGEDRVLGMPVVGKFIEKEEQATKKPKLFYFMAYMNLTIVFLIVFIICLWRWW
;
A
#
# COMPACT_ATOMS: atom_id res chain seq x y z
N MET A 1 1.41 -7.90 21.12
CA MET A 1 0.45 -7.07 20.39
C MET A 1 -0.10 -7.74 19.12
N SER A 2 0.67 -8.51 18.35
CA SER A 2 0.24 -9.18 17.11
C SER A 2 -0.93 -10.18 17.30
N ASN A 3 -0.91 -11.02 18.34
CA ASN A 3 -1.93 -12.06 18.55
C ASN A 3 -3.30 -11.51 19.01
N PHE A 4 -3.32 -10.37 19.69
CA PHE A 4 -4.56 -9.73 20.14
C PHE A 4 -5.28 -9.06 18.97
N PHE A 5 -4.54 -8.35 18.12
CA PHE A 5 -5.07 -7.72 16.91
C PHE A 5 -5.64 -8.74 15.92
N ASN A 6 -4.92 -9.85 15.68
CA ASN A 6 -5.40 -10.93 14.82
C ASN A 6 -6.68 -11.60 15.34
N ARG A 7 -6.83 -11.76 16.66
CA ARG A 7 -8.05 -12.32 17.25
C ARG A 7 -9.24 -11.38 17.11
N ILE A 8 -9.04 -10.05 17.29
CA ILE A 8 -10.10 -9.07 17.10
C ILE A 8 -10.54 -9.01 15.64
N VAL A 9 -9.61 -9.01 14.69
CA VAL A 9 -9.92 -9.00 13.26
C VAL A 9 -10.67 -10.26 12.85
N LEU A 10 -10.27 -11.44 13.31
CA LEU A 10 -10.94 -12.71 13.04
C LEU A 10 -12.35 -12.79 13.65
N THR A 11 -12.52 -12.34 14.89
CA THR A 11 -13.85 -12.34 15.54
C THR A 11 -14.80 -11.31 14.92
N LEU A 12 -14.33 -10.12 14.57
CA LEU A 12 -15.13 -9.13 13.84
C LEU A 12 -15.51 -9.61 12.44
N SER A 13 -14.60 -10.26 11.71
CA SER A 13 -14.90 -10.85 10.39
C SER A 13 -15.94 -11.97 10.50
N PHE A 14 -15.85 -12.81 11.51
CA PHE A 14 -16.81 -13.90 11.74
C PHE A 14 -18.19 -13.39 12.12
N LEU A 15 -18.27 -12.39 13.00
CA LEU A 15 -19.55 -11.76 13.40
C LEU A 15 -20.24 -11.04 12.22
N LEU A 16 -19.46 -10.38 11.35
CA LEU A 16 -19.99 -9.65 10.19
C LEU A 16 -20.57 -10.59 9.12
N VAL A 17 -20.02 -11.80 8.94
CA VAL A 17 -20.54 -12.77 7.96
C VAL A 17 -21.96 -13.26 8.30
N PHE A 18 -22.31 -13.34 9.60
CA PHE A 18 -23.65 -13.79 10.03
C PHE A 18 -24.72 -12.70 10.06
N LEU A 19 -24.37 -11.43 9.90
CA LEU A 19 -25.31 -10.31 9.98
C LEU A 19 -26.00 -9.94 8.65
N PHE A 20 -25.63 -10.56 7.53
CA PHE A 20 -26.17 -10.17 6.22
C PHE A 20 -26.82 -11.33 5.47
N PRO A 21 -28.18 -11.43 5.49
CA PRO A 21 -28.87 -12.22 4.49
C PRO A 21 -28.67 -11.55 3.11
N SER A 22 -28.36 -12.36 2.12
CA SER A 22 -28.20 -11.94 0.72
C SER A 22 -29.50 -11.26 0.24
N SER A 23 -29.43 -9.98 -0.04
CA SER A 23 -30.56 -9.19 -0.56
C SER A 23 -30.25 -8.77 -1.98
N GLY A 24 -31.13 -9.16 -2.92
CA GLY A 24 -31.04 -8.73 -4.30
C GLY A 24 -31.20 -7.21 -4.41
N PHE A 25 -30.36 -6.57 -5.20
CA PHE A 25 -30.39 -5.14 -5.47
C PHE A 25 -30.63 -4.89 -6.94
N CYS A 26 -31.33 -3.80 -7.24
CA CYS A 26 -31.40 -3.29 -8.60
C CYS A 26 -29.98 -2.91 -9.05
N THR A 27 -29.49 -3.66 -9.99
CA THR A 27 -28.15 -3.51 -10.59
C THR A 27 -28.36 -3.36 -12.08
N VAL A 28 -27.33 -2.92 -12.79
CA VAL A 28 -27.27 -2.98 -14.27
C VAL A 28 -27.72 -4.35 -14.80
N GLU A 29 -27.59 -5.39 -14.00
CA GLU A 29 -28.00 -6.76 -14.25
C GLU A 29 -29.48 -6.93 -14.59
N TYR A 30 -30.39 -6.20 -13.92
CA TYR A 30 -31.82 -6.25 -14.28
C TYR A 30 -32.11 -5.56 -15.62
N ALA A 31 -31.35 -4.50 -15.94
CA ALA A 31 -31.43 -3.88 -17.26
C ALA A 31 -30.95 -4.83 -18.35
N GLU A 32 -29.87 -5.57 -18.12
CA GLU A 32 -29.34 -6.60 -19.03
C GLU A 32 -30.32 -7.78 -19.17
N GLN A 33 -30.89 -8.29 -18.07
CA GLN A 33 -31.86 -9.39 -18.07
C GLN A 33 -33.18 -9.05 -18.76
N THR A 34 -33.63 -7.83 -18.61
CA THR A 34 -34.93 -7.38 -19.16
C THR A 34 -34.79 -6.73 -20.53
N GLY A 35 -33.56 -6.36 -20.94
CA GLY A 35 -33.32 -5.58 -22.16
C GLY A 35 -33.93 -4.16 -22.11
N LYS A 36 -34.27 -3.64 -20.91
CA LYS A 36 -34.88 -2.35 -20.70
C LYS A 36 -33.87 -1.34 -20.10
N ASN A 37 -34.02 -0.08 -20.49
CA ASN A 37 -33.21 1.01 -19.94
C ASN A 37 -33.60 1.29 -18.49
N CYS A 38 -32.65 1.89 -17.71
CA CYS A 38 -32.89 2.25 -16.30
C CYS A 38 -34.13 3.15 -16.12
N SER A 39 -34.39 4.07 -17.05
CA SER A 39 -35.56 4.95 -17.05
C SER A 39 -36.91 4.23 -17.20
N TYR A 40 -36.92 2.96 -17.61
CA TYR A 40 -38.15 2.16 -17.64
C TYR A 40 -38.64 1.81 -16.23
N CYS A 41 -37.73 1.58 -15.30
CA CYS A 41 -38.03 1.20 -13.93
C CYS A 41 -37.77 2.32 -12.91
N HIS A 42 -36.91 3.30 -13.23
CA HIS A 42 -36.54 4.39 -12.34
C HIS A 42 -36.97 5.75 -12.91
N VAL A 43 -37.39 6.66 -12.02
CA VAL A 43 -37.70 8.06 -12.39
C VAL A 43 -36.40 8.76 -12.80
N ASP A 44 -35.29 8.49 -12.10
CA ASP A 44 -33.95 8.96 -12.49
C ASP A 44 -33.41 8.08 -13.62
N PRO A 45 -33.08 8.65 -14.81
CA PRO A 45 -32.47 7.89 -15.92
C PRO A 45 -31.14 7.23 -15.60
N ALA A 46 -30.42 7.74 -14.59
CA ALA A 46 -29.17 7.13 -14.12
C ALA A 46 -29.38 5.88 -13.24
N GLY A 47 -30.62 5.57 -12.90
CA GLY A 47 -31.03 4.49 -12.00
C GLY A 47 -30.93 4.89 -10.52
N GLY A 48 -31.68 4.19 -9.67
CA GLY A 48 -31.77 4.49 -8.24
C GLY A 48 -32.98 5.43 -7.94
N GLY A 49 -33.15 5.76 -6.67
CA GLY A 49 -34.25 6.65 -6.22
C GLY A 49 -35.67 6.05 -6.39
N GLU A 50 -36.62 6.89 -6.77
CA GLU A 50 -38.00 6.51 -6.94
C GLU A 50 -38.22 5.63 -8.17
N PHE A 51 -39.19 4.73 -8.06
CA PHE A 51 -39.59 3.86 -9.15
C PHE A 51 -40.72 4.47 -9.99
N THR A 52 -40.72 4.13 -11.28
CA THR A 52 -41.90 4.30 -12.13
C THR A 52 -42.96 3.25 -11.76
N LYS A 53 -44.21 3.40 -12.23
CA LYS A 53 -45.25 2.36 -12.06
C LYS A 53 -44.79 0.96 -12.55
N THR A 54 -44.04 0.92 -13.64
CA THR A 54 -43.52 -0.32 -14.20
C THR A 54 -42.39 -0.89 -13.34
N GLY A 55 -41.56 -0.03 -12.75
CA GLY A 55 -40.54 -0.41 -11.79
C GLY A 55 -41.11 -0.96 -10.49
N GLU A 56 -42.19 -0.37 -9.98
CA GLU A 56 -42.90 -0.88 -8.80
C GLU A 56 -43.50 -2.26 -9.05
N ALA A 57 -44.23 -2.44 -10.18
CA ALA A 57 -44.78 -3.74 -10.54
C ALA A 57 -43.70 -4.85 -10.70
N PHE A 58 -42.56 -4.49 -11.29
CA PHE A 58 -41.43 -5.43 -11.41
C PHE A 58 -40.84 -5.76 -10.03
N ARG A 59 -40.70 -4.79 -9.14
CA ARG A 59 -40.25 -4.98 -7.76
C ARG A 59 -41.16 -5.93 -6.99
N GLU A 60 -42.49 -5.73 -7.11
CA GLU A 60 -43.50 -6.59 -6.48
C GLU A 60 -43.43 -8.03 -6.99
N GLN A 61 -43.22 -8.22 -8.30
CA GLN A 61 -43.00 -9.56 -8.87
C GLN A 61 -41.74 -10.24 -8.30
N LEU A 62 -40.64 -9.51 -8.14
CA LEU A 62 -39.42 -10.03 -7.53
C LEU A 62 -39.61 -10.36 -6.04
N GLN A 63 -40.39 -9.54 -5.32
CA GLN A 63 -40.74 -9.80 -3.92
C GLN A 63 -41.60 -11.07 -3.78
N ALA A 64 -42.58 -11.25 -4.66
CA ALA A 64 -43.42 -12.43 -4.66
C ALA A 64 -42.67 -13.71 -4.96
N LYS A 65 -41.61 -13.63 -5.78
CA LYS A 65 -40.68 -14.74 -6.06
C LYS A 65 -39.63 -14.98 -4.97
N GLY A 66 -39.52 -14.10 -3.97
CA GLY A 66 -38.50 -14.15 -2.93
C GLY A 66 -37.13 -13.65 -3.37
N ASP A 67 -37.01 -13.14 -4.61
CA ASP A 67 -35.75 -12.68 -5.21
C ASP A 67 -35.36 -11.26 -4.79
N TYR A 68 -36.29 -10.52 -4.15
CA TYR A 68 -36.05 -9.17 -3.67
C TYR A 68 -36.50 -9.01 -2.23
N ARG A 69 -35.56 -8.56 -1.37
CA ARG A 69 -35.84 -8.15 0.01
C ARG A 69 -35.36 -6.70 0.19
N PRO A 70 -36.27 -5.74 0.54
CA PRO A 70 -35.88 -4.36 0.79
C PRO A 70 -34.91 -4.31 1.99
N LEU A 71 -33.84 -3.52 1.86
CA LEU A 71 -32.95 -3.26 2.97
C LEU A 71 -33.62 -2.44 4.05
N SER A 72 -33.36 -2.76 5.31
CA SER A 72 -33.70 -1.88 6.41
C SER A 72 -32.84 -0.61 6.37
N LYS A 73 -33.29 0.46 7.03
CA LYS A 73 -32.51 1.72 7.13
C LYS A 73 -31.12 1.47 7.70
N ALA A 74 -31.00 0.60 8.70
CA ALA A 74 -29.70 0.24 9.29
C ALA A 74 -28.78 -0.44 8.27
N GLN A 75 -29.29 -1.35 7.46
CA GLN A 75 -28.51 -2.02 6.40
C GLN A 75 -28.05 -1.02 5.30
N HIS A 76 -28.88 -0.03 4.95
CA HIS A 76 -28.49 1.05 4.05
C HIS A 76 -27.30 1.85 4.60
N ILE A 77 -27.37 2.24 5.90
CA ILE A 77 -26.28 2.97 6.56
C ILE A 77 -25.00 2.15 6.59
N VAL A 78 -25.08 0.89 7.01
CA VAL A 78 -23.91 -0.01 7.06
C VAL A 78 -23.27 -0.17 5.68
N ARG A 79 -24.09 -0.36 4.64
CA ARG A 79 -23.59 -0.45 3.26
C ARG A 79 -22.91 0.84 2.79
N PHE A 80 -23.52 2.00 3.10
CA PHE A 80 -22.94 3.30 2.78
C PHE A 80 -21.57 3.48 3.46
N VAL A 81 -21.51 3.25 4.77
CA VAL A 81 -20.27 3.38 5.55
C VAL A 81 -19.19 2.41 5.05
N THR A 82 -19.56 1.16 4.79
CA THR A 82 -18.63 0.15 4.23
C THR A 82 -18.11 0.58 2.85
N GLY A 83 -18.99 1.06 1.98
CA GLY A 83 -18.61 1.56 0.65
C GLY A 83 -17.72 2.79 0.71
N TYR A 84 -18.03 3.72 1.62
CA TYR A 84 -17.21 4.91 1.84
C TYR A 84 -15.81 4.55 2.36
N LEU A 85 -15.71 3.67 3.35
CA LEU A 85 -14.43 3.19 3.87
C LEU A 85 -13.63 2.46 2.79
N HIS A 86 -14.27 1.63 1.98
CA HIS A 86 -13.62 0.94 0.86
C HIS A 86 -13.03 1.94 -0.14
N MET A 87 -13.81 2.95 -0.53
CA MET A 87 -13.37 3.96 -1.50
C MET A 87 -12.24 4.83 -0.97
N ILE A 88 -12.34 5.35 0.26
CA ILE A 88 -11.29 6.17 0.90
C ILE A 88 -9.98 5.37 1.02
N THR A 89 -10.08 4.11 1.46
CA THR A 89 -8.92 3.24 1.61
C THR A 89 -8.29 2.91 0.25
N ALA A 90 -9.10 2.71 -0.79
CA ALA A 90 -8.61 2.52 -2.16
C ALA A 90 -7.84 3.73 -2.68
N ILE A 91 -8.34 4.96 -2.44
CA ILE A 91 -7.66 6.20 -2.82
C ILE A 91 -6.32 6.34 -2.08
N MET A 92 -6.31 6.10 -0.76
CA MET A 92 -5.08 6.15 0.04
C MET A 92 -4.06 5.12 -0.46
N TRP A 93 -4.49 3.89 -0.70
CA TRP A 93 -3.59 2.82 -1.15
C TRP A 93 -3.05 3.06 -2.55
N PHE A 94 -3.90 3.49 -3.48
CA PHE A 94 -3.50 3.91 -4.82
C PHE A 94 -2.46 5.05 -4.78
N GLY A 95 -2.74 6.10 -4.00
CA GLY A 95 -1.83 7.23 -3.81
C GLY A 95 -0.48 6.81 -3.23
N THR A 96 -0.47 5.92 -2.24
CA THR A 96 0.76 5.38 -1.64
C THR A 96 1.58 4.60 -2.67
N ILE A 97 0.94 3.75 -3.50
CA ILE A 97 1.62 2.99 -4.55
C ILE A 97 2.23 3.94 -5.59
N LEU A 98 1.47 4.94 -6.06
CA LEU A 98 1.98 5.94 -7.01
C LEU A 98 3.17 6.70 -6.42
N TYR A 99 3.03 7.19 -5.18
CA TYR A 99 4.08 7.94 -4.51
C TYR A 99 5.38 7.14 -4.40
N VAL A 100 5.30 5.90 -3.90
CA VAL A 100 6.47 5.04 -3.74
C VAL A 100 7.12 4.70 -5.09
N HIS A 101 6.33 4.37 -6.11
CA HIS A 101 6.87 3.86 -7.38
C HIS A 101 7.30 4.95 -8.35
N LEU A 102 6.64 6.12 -8.35
CA LEU A 102 6.93 7.20 -9.28
C LEU A 102 7.84 8.27 -8.67
N ILE A 103 7.64 8.62 -7.39
CA ILE A 103 8.31 9.76 -6.76
C ILE A 103 9.55 9.32 -5.98
N LEU A 104 9.43 8.33 -5.09
CA LEU A 104 10.55 7.89 -4.26
C LEU A 104 11.63 7.12 -5.02
N LYS A 105 11.45 6.88 -6.29
CA LYS A 105 12.30 6.04 -7.16
C LYS A 105 12.53 4.63 -6.55
N PRO A 106 12.36 3.56 -7.34
CA PRO A 106 12.55 2.18 -6.86
C PRO A 106 13.91 1.93 -6.17
N ALA A 107 14.94 2.72 -6.47
CA ALA A 107 16.25 2.62 -5.81
C ALA A 107 16.20 2.95 -4.30
N TYR A 108 15.35 3.90 -3.87
CA TYR A 108 15.19 4.22 -2.45
C TYR A 108 14.38 3.13 -1.73
N ALA A 109 13.35 2.61 -2.38
CA ALA A 109 12.57 1.49 -1.85
C ALA A 109 13.42 0.20 -1.71
N ALA A 110 14.42 0.00 -2.57
CA ALA A 110 15.36 -1.12 -2.46
C ALA A 110 16.30 -1.03 -1.23
N ARG A 111 16.48 0.17 -0.66
CA ARG A 111 17.25 0.38 0.60
C ARG A 111 16.43 0.10 1.87
N GLY A 112 15.15 -0.21 1.73
CA GLY A 112 14.21 -0.50 2.80
C GLY A 112 13.19 0.61 2.98
N LEU A 113 11.91 0.24 2.86
CA LEU A 113 10.79 1.15 3.16
C LEU A 113 10.74 1.45 4.65
N PRO A 114 10.45 2.69 5.06
CA PRO A 114 10.18 3.01 6.46
C PRO A 114 9.08 2.08 7.01
N ARG A 115 9.22 1.66 8.26
CA ARG A 115 8.25 0.76 8.92
C ARG A 115 6.82 1.31 8.88
N SER A 116 6.66 2.62 8.95
CA SER A 116 5.38 3.32 8.85
C SER A 116 4.67 3.09 7.51
N GLU A 117 5.39 3.11 6.40
CA GLU A 117 4.81 2.90 5.07
C GLU A 117 4.34 1.47 4.87
N LEU A 118 5.13 0.48 5.35
CA LEU A 118 4.71 -0.93 5.36
C LEU A 118 3.45 -1.13 6.21
N LEU A 119 3.37 -0.48 7.38
CA LEU A 119 2.21 -0.55 8.25
C LEU A 119 0.96 -0.01 7.56
N VAL A 120 1.05 1.17 6.94
CA VAL A 120 -0.06 1.78 6.18
C VAL A 120 -0.50 0.86 5.05
N GLY A 121 0.44 0.29 4.30
CA GLY A 121 0.14 -0.66 3.22
C GLY A 121 -0.67 -1.87 3.72
N TRP A 122 -0.25 -2.50 4.81
CA TRP A 122 -0.94 -3.65 5.39
C TRP A 122 -2.31 -3.30 5.99
N ILE A 123 -2.45 -2.13 6.61
CA ILE A 123 -3.75 -1.62 7.09
C ILE A 123 -4.70 -1.45 5.90
N CYS A 124 -4.24 -0.82 4.82
CA CYS A 124 -5.05 -0.64 3.61
C CYS A 124 -5.49 -1.98 3.01
N ILE A 125 -4.57 -2.95 2.87
CA ILE A 125 -4.88 -4.30 2.36
C ILE A 125 -5.96 -4.95 3.23
N THR A 126 -5.84 -4.88 4.55
CA THR A 126 -6.80 -5.49 5.48
C THR A 126 -8.18 -4.86 5.36
N ILE A 127 -8.26 -3.53 5.38
CA ILE A 127 -9.54 -2.81 5.25
C ILE A 127 -10.16 -3.09 3.87
N MET A 128 -9.38 -3.06 2.79
CA MET A 128 -9.85 -3.36 1.45
C MET A 128 -10.39 -4.78 1.32
N ALA A 129 -9.72 -5.78 1.91
CA ALA A 129 -10.18 -7.15 1.91
C ALA A 129 -11.52 -7.30 2.65
N LEU A 130 -11.62 -6.75 3.87
CA LEU A 130 -12.84 -6.82 4.68
C LEU A 130 -14.02 -6.12 4.01
N THR A 131 -13.85 -4.85 3.64
CA THR A 131 -14.91 -4.05 3.03
C THR A 131 -15.28 -4.57 1.63
N GLY A 132 -14.30 -5.00 0.84
CA GLY A 132 -14.54 -5.58 -0.48
C GLY A 132 -15.32 -6.90 -0.41
N THR A 133 -15.00 -7.76 0.55
CA THR A 133 -15.76 -9.01 0.79
C THR A 133 -17.21 -8.71 1.19
N LEU A 134 -17.43 -7.80 2.14
CA LEU A 134 -18.78 -7.40 2.55
C LEU A 134 -19.61 -6.84 1.40
N LEU A 135 -19.02 -5.94 0.59
CA LEU A 135 -19.69 -5.36 -0.57
C LEU A 135 -19.94 -6.41 -1.66
N SER A 136 -19.06 -7.39 -1.83
CA SER A 136 -19.23 -8.46 -2.82
C SER A 136 -20.35 -9.42 -2.41
N ILE A 137 -20.36 -9.90 -1.16
CA ILE A 137 -21.41 -10.78 -0.64
C ILE A 137 -22.80 -10.10 -0.75
N SER A 138 -22.87 -8.79 -0.50
CA SER A 138 -24.14 -8.06 -0.62
C SER A 138 -24.68 -7.92 -2.06
N ARG A 139 -23.87 -8.23 -3.08
CA ARG A 139 -24.23 -8.06 -4.50
C ARG A 139 -24.28 -9.33 -5.30
N ILE A 140 -23.74 -10.43 -4.80
CA ILE A 140 -23.68 -11.70 -5.49
C ILE A 140 -24.65 -12.69 -4.82
N PRO A 141 -25.85 -12.89 -5.37
CA PRO A 141 -26.84 -13.80 -4.80
C PRO A 141 -26.43 -15.26 -4.99
N THR A 142 -25.77 -15.59 -6.09
CA THR A 142 -25.39 -16.96 -6.43
C THR A 142 -24.00 -17.01 -7.09
N TRP A 143 -23.32 -18.14 -6.98
CA TRP A 143 -22.04 -18.39 -7.66
C TRP A 143 -22.15 -18.30 -9.18
N TRP A 144 -23.32 -18.63 -9.74
CA TRP A 144 -23.60 -18.54 -11.17
C TRP A 144 -23.47 -17.09 -11.67
N THR A 145 -24.00 -16.12 -10.93
CA THR A 145 -23.89 -14.68 -11.21
C THR A 145 -22.44 -14.21 -11.39
N LEU A 146 -21.52 -14.79 -10.62
CA LEU A 146 -20.12 -14.41 -10.65
C LEU A 146 -19.44 -14.67 -12.00
N PHE A 147 -19.82 -15.74 -12.69
CA PHE A 147 -19.15 -16.19 -13.92
C PHE A 147 -19.96 -15.92 -15.19
N HIS A 148 -21.26 -15.63 -15.08
CA HIS A 148 -22.16 -15.51 -16.22
C HIS A 148 -22.69 -14.09 -16.44
N THR A 149 -22.46 -13.18 -15.51
CA THR A 149 -22.84 -11.78 -15.69
C THR A 149 -21.61 -10.91 -15.94
N ARG A 150 -21.78 -9.84 -16.73
CA ARG A 150 -20.72 -8.85 -16.98
C ARG A 150 -20.16 -8.29 -15.67
N PHE A 151 -21.04 -7.97 -14.73
CA PHE A 151 -20.66 -7.51 -13.39
C PHE A 151 -19.80 -8.53 -12.65
N GLY A 152 -20.22 -9.78 -12.60
CA GLY A 152 -19.53 -10.86 -11.91
C GLY A 152 -18.15 -11.13 -12.50
N ILE A 153 -18.03 -11.15 -13.84
CA ILE A 153 -16.77 -11.34 -14.55
C ILE A 153 -15.77 -10.21 -14.21
N LEU A 154 -16.20 -8.95 -14.33
CA LEU A 154 -15.34 -7.79 -13.99
C LEU A 154 -14.92 -7.79 -12.52
N LEU A 155 -15.85 -8.15 -11.62
CA LEU A 155 -15.55 -8.31 -10.20
C LEU A 155 -14.54 -9.42 -9.95
N SER A 156 -14.70 -10.58 -10.59
CA SER A 156 -13.78 -11.72 -10.47
C SER A 156 -12.36 -11.36 -10.93
N ILE A 157 -12.23 -10.66 -12.06
CA ILE A 157 -10.94 -10.16 -12.55
C ILE A 157 -10.33 -9.18 -11.53
N LYS A 158 -11.11 -8.24 -11.02
CA LYS A 158 -10.65 -7.26 -10.00
C LYS A 158 -10.17 -7.95 -8.73
N VAL A 159 -10.91 -8.94 -8.22
CA VAL A 159 -10.54 -9.72 -7.04
C VAL A 159 -9.27 -10.53 -7.32
N GLY A 160 -9.17 -11.17 -8.49
CA GLY A 160 -7.95 -11.88 -8.90
C GLY A 160 -6.72 -10.99 -8.92
N LEU A 161 -6.82 -9.80 -9.51
CA LEU A 161 -5.74 -8.81 -9.53
C LEU A 161 -5.36 -8.34 -8.10
N PHE A 162 -6.34 -8.13 -7.24
CA PHE A 162 -6.10 -7.79 -5.83
C PHE A 162 -5.34 -8.92 -5.11
N ILE A 163 -5.71 -10.18 -5.31
CA ILE A 163 -5.01 -11.34 -4.72
C ILE A 163 -3.55 -11.39 -5.20
N VAL A 164 -3.28 -11.17 -6.48
CA VAL A 164 -1.91 -11.12 -7.01
C VAL A 164 -1.10 -10.02 -6.33
N MET A 165 -1.68 -8.84 -6.11
CA MET A 165 -1.02 -7.75 -5.39
C MET A 165 -0.73 -8.11 -3.93
N VAL A 166 -1.65 -8.76 -3.23
CA VAL A 166 -1.45 -9.20 -1.84
C VAL A 166 -0.35 -10.25 -1.75
N ILE A 167 -0.33 -11.23 -2.66
CA ILE A 167 0.73 -12.25 -2.72
C ILE A 167 2.08 -11.59 -2.97
N SER A 168 2.16 -10.67 -3.93
CA SER A 168 3.41 -9.97 -4.24
C SER A 168 3.89 -9.11 -3.07
N ALA A 169 2.99 -8.38 -2.40
CA ALA A 169 3.30 -7.59 -1.21
C ALA A 169 3.81 -8.47 -0.05
N THR A 170 3.18 -9.62 0.18
CA THR A 170 3.60 -10.63 1.16
C THR A 170 5.00 -11.14 0.84
N PHE A 171 5.25 -11.51 -0.41
CA PHE A 171 6.54 -12.02 -0.84
C PHE A 171 7.65 -10.95 -0.70
N VAL A 172 7.39 -9.71 -1.12
CA VAL A 172 8.33 -8.61 -0.95
C VAL A 172 8.63 -8.34 0.52
N THR A 173 7.59 -8.29 1.36
CA THR A 173 7.74 -7.96 2.79
C THR A 173 8.48 -9.05 3.56
N PHE A 174 8.14 -10.31 3.35
CA PHE A 174 8.65 -11.40 4.19
C PHE A 174 9.84 -12.17 3.59
N VAL A 175 10.04 -12.13 2.28
CA VAL A 175 11.13 -12.86 1.62
C VAL A 175 12.22 -11.92 1.11
N ILE A 176 11.86 -10.90 0.34
CA ILE A 176 12.85 -10.01 -0.28
C ILE A 176 13.41 -9.02 0.75
N GLY A 177 12.57 -8.38 1.56
CA GLY A 177 12.97 -7.37 2.53
C GLY A 177 14.04 -7.87 3.51
N PRO A 178 13.82 -9.00 4.23
CA PRO A 178 14.81 -9.55 5.14
C PRO A 178 16.11 -9.96 4.45
N ARG A 179 16.04 -10.53 3.22
CA ARG A 179 17.24 -10.90 2.44
C ARG A 179 18.07 -9.69 2.05
N LEU A 180 17.42 -8.60 1.63
CA LEU A 180 18.10 -7.34 1.32
C LEU A 180 18.75 -6.76 2.58
N LYS A 181 18.03 -6.73 3.70
CA LYS A 181 18.55 -6.25 4.99
C LYS A 181 19.76 -7.09 5.43
N LYS A 182 19.66 -8.42 5.37
CA LYS A 182 20.77 -9.32 5.75
C LYS A 182 21.99 -9.12 4.86
N LYS A 183 21.80 -8.93 3.54
CA LYS A 183 22.91 -8.67 2.61
C LYS A 183 23.61 -7.34 2.89
N MET A 184 22.86 -6.32 3.29
CA MET A 184 23.43 -5.04 3.72
C MET A 184 24.23 -5.17 5.03
N THR A 185 23.74 -5.96 5.99
CA THR A 185 24.41 -6.17 7.30
C THR A 185 25.65 -7.05 7.18
N GLN A 186 25.68 -8.02 6.25
CA GLN A 186 26.85 -8.90 6.04
C GLN A 186 28.03 -8.21 5.36
N THR A 187 27.87 -7.02 4.79
CA THR A 187 28.97 -6.22 4.21
C THR A 187 29.73 -5.41 5.27
N LEU A 188 29.32 -5.48 6.55
CA LEU A 188 30.01 -4.83 7.66
C LEU A 188 31.17 -5.70 8.15
N ASP A 189 32.30 -5.55 7.51
CA ASP A 189 33.57 -5.84 8.15
C ASP A 189 33.92 -4.63 9.03
N GLN A 190 33.72 -4.75 10.36
CA GLN A 190 34.04 -3.68 11.32
C GLN A 190 35.51 -3.28 11.31
N ASN A 191 36.39 -4.08 10.71
CA ASN A 191 37.80 -3.80 10.53
C ASN A 191 38.13 -3.10 9.20
N LYS A 192 37.14 -2.89 8.34
CA LYS A 192 37.34 -2.23 7.06
C LYS A 192 37.48 -0.72 7.26
N LYS A 193 38.69 -0.21 7.04
CA LYS A 193 39.04 1.20 7.20
C LYS A 193 38.49 2.10 6.10
N ASP A 194 38.26 1.57 4.89
CA ASP A 194 37.79 2.33 3.76
C ASP A 194 36.32 1.98 3.47
N LEU A 195 35.42 2.97 3.57
CA LEU A 195 33.99 2.76 3.43
C LEU A 195 33.45 3.44 2.18
N THR A 196 32.56 2.76 1.49
CA THR A 196 31.71 3.31 0.44
C THR A 196 30.51 4.04 1.04
N GLU A 197 29.79 4.85 0.25
CA GLU A 197 28.58 5.55 0.70
C GLU A 197 27.55 4.61 1.35
N ASN A 198 27.32 3.44 0.76
CA ASN A 198 26.37 2.46 1.29
C ASN A 198 26.83 1.81 2.61
N GLU A 199 28.14 1.66 2.80
CA GLU A 199 28.73 1.14 4.04
C GLU A 199 28.68 2.23 5.12
N LEU A 200 28.99 3.48 4.77
CA LEU A 200 28.97 4.61 5.68
C LEU A 200 27.55 4.86 6.27
N LEU A 201 26.50 4.69 5.47
CA LEU A 201 25.09 4.81 5.93
C LEU A 201 24.74 3.96 7.15
N GLN A 202 25.49 2.88 7.38
CA GLN A 202 25.24 1.97 8.50
C GLN A 202 25.82 2.51 9.81
N PHE A 203 26.80 3.41 9.73
CA PHE A 203 27.44 4.05 10.88
C PHE A 203 26.70 5.34 11.29
N ASN A 204 25.42 5.20 11.60
CA ASN A 204 24.49 6.31 11.83
C ASN A 204 24.31 6.69 13.31
N GLY A 205 25.02 6.04 14.23
CA GLY A 205 24.92 6.30 15.66
C GLY A 205 23.64 5.79 16.34
N LYS A 206 22.87 4.92 15.68
CA LYS A 206 21.63 4.33 16.20
C LYS A 206 21.78 2.83 16.40
N GLU A 207 20.91 2.25 17.23
CA GLU A 207 20.83 0.79 17.49
C GLU A 207 22.21 0.18 17.92
N GLY A 208 23.08 0.97 18.57
CA GLY A 208 24.39 0.52 19.03
C GLY A 208 25.52 0.63 17.98
N HIS A 209 25.23 1.17 16.81
CA HIS A 209 26.26 1.44 15.80
C HIS A 209 27.02 2.72 16.10
N PRO A 210 28.34 2.80 15.79
CA PRO A 210 29.10 4.05 15.84
C PRO A 210 28.50 5.11 14.92
N ALA A 211 28.79 6.38 15.22
CA ALA A 211 28.39 7.51 14.38
C ALA A 211 29.61 7.99 13.58
N TYR A 212 29.60 7.76 12.26
CA TYR A 212 30.66 8.22 11.36
C TYR A 212 30.11 9.22 10.34
N ILE A 213 30.97 10.14 9.92
CA ILE A 213 30.68 11.08 8.84
C ILE A 213 31.86 11.08 7.85
N ALA A 214 31.58 11.30 6.57
CA ALA A 214 32.63 11.57 5.60
C ALA A 214 32.79 13.09 5.42
N TYR A 215 34.05 13.52 5.27
CA TYR A 215 34.43 14.87 4.94
C TYR A 215 35.74 14.88 4.15
N ASN A 216 35.74 15.51 2.98
CA ASN A 216 36.90 15.63 2.08
C ASN A 216 37.61 14.27 1.84
N GLY A 217 36.85 13.19 1.61
CA GLY A 217 37.39 11.85 1.32
C GLY A 217 37.90 11.09 2.53
N HIS A 218 37.73 11.59 3.75
CA HIS A 218 38.09 10.91 5.00
C HIS A 218 36.86 10.63 5.84
N ILE A 219 36.92 9.57 6.64
CA ILE A 219 35.86 9.16 7.54
C ILE A 219 36.25 9.52 8.96
N PHE A 220 35.41 10.26 9.63
CA PHE A 220 35.61 10.75 11.01
C PHE A 220 34.65 10.05 11.96
N ASP A 221 35.15 9.59 13.11
CA ASP A 221 34.32 9.06 14.18
C ASP A 221 33.83 10.20 15.07
N VAL A 222 32.51 10.42 15.04
CA VAL A 222 31.83 11.44 15.83
C VAL A 222 30.99 10.85 16.97
N SER A 223 31.12 9.53 17.24
CA SER A 223 30.34 8.82 18.26
C SER A 223 30.42 9.44 19.64
N ASN A 224 31.62 9.91 20.03
CA ASN A 224 31.88 10.48 21.34
C ASN A 224 31.62 12.00 21.42
N SER A 225 31.21 12.61 20.32
CA SER A 225 30.99 14.06 20.26
C SER A 225 29.61 14.42 20.84
N LYS A 226 29.59 15.32 21.82
CA LYS A 226 28.34 15.86 22.41
C LYS A 226 27.45 16.55 21.37
N LEU A 227 28.04 17.00 20.26
CA LEU A 227 27.33 17.67 19.16
C LEU A 227 26.61 16.68 18.23
N TRP A 228 26.93 15.37 18.33
CA TRP A 228 26.39 14.30 17.48
C TRP A 228 25.57 13.28 18.28
N LYS A 229 24.80 13.79 19.25
CA LYS A 229 23.97 12.94 20.10
C LYS A 229 23.00 12.12 19.24
N ASP A 230 22.95 10.79 19.49
CA ASP A 230 22.11 9.85 18.77
C ASP A 230 22.34 9.87 17.24
N GLY A 231 23.59 10.13 16.80
CA GLY A 231 23.95 10.20 15.39
C GLY A 231 23.36 11.40 14.63
N SER A 232 22.96 12.45 15.34
CA SER A 232 22.36 13.64 14.71
C SER A 232 23.03 14.92 15.22
N HIS A 233 23.43 15.79 14.30
CA HIS A 233 23.92 17.12 14.60
C HIS A 233 22.78 18.13 14.45
N MET A 234 22.39 18.78 15.57
CA MET A 234 21.32 19.80 15.65
C MET A 234 19.99 19.38 14.99
N LYS A 235 19.70 18.08 14.92
CA LYS A 235 18.53 17.50 14.21
C LYS A 235 18.44 17.85 12.72
N ARG A 236 19.49 18.40 12.14
CA ARG A 236 19.56 18.80 10.71
C ARG A 236 20.44 17.87 9.89
N HIS A 237 21.52 17.37 10.47
CA HIS A 237 22.48 16.52 9.77
C HIS A 237 22.61 15.21 10.52
N ALA A 238 22.52 14.11 9.80
CA ALA A 238 22.66 12.76 10.34
C ALA A 238 24.06 12.22 10.08
N ALA A 239 24.58 11.39 10.98
CA ALA A 239 25.75 10.55 10.72
C ALA A 239 25.41 9.49 9.67
N GLY A 240 26.42 8.92 9.04
CA GLY A 240 26.26 7.99 7.94
C GLY A 240 26.27 8.64 6.55
N PHE A 241 26.57 9.94 6.45
CA PHE A 241 26.56 10.68 5.20
C PHE A 241 27.88 11.41 4.92
N ASP A 242 28.14 11.69 3.63
CA ASP A 242 29.15 12.65 3.23
C ASP A 242 28.64 14.07 3.42
N LEU A 243 29.29 14.81 4.30
CA LEU A 243 28.94 16.17 4.67
C LEU A 243 29.90 17.21 4.07
N THR A 244 30.73 16.85 3.09
CA THR A 244 31.71 17.74 2.48
C THR A 244 31.11 19.04 1.98
N ARG A 245 29.98 18.97 1.27
CA ARG A 245 29.30 20.15 0.73
C ARG A 245 28.61 20.98 1.82
N VAL A 246 28.06 20.30 2.82
CA VAL A 246 27.26 20.92 3.89
C VAL A 246 28.18 21.67 4.85
N LEU A 247 29.31 21.10 5.22
CA LEU A 247 30.29 21.71 6.12
C LEU A 247 30.94 22.95 5.53
N LYS A 248 31.16 23.00 4.22
CA LYS A 248 31.67 24.20 3.54
C LYS A 248 30.70 25.40 3.64
N ALA A 249 29.43 25.15 3.82
CA ALA A 249 28.39 26.18 4.00
C ALA A 249 28.01 26.40 5.48
N ALA A 250 28.67 25.70 6.43
CA ALA A 250 28.36 25.82 7.84
C ALA A 250 28.88 27.13 8.44
N PRO A 251 28.18 27.73 9.40
CA PRO A 251 28.61 28.98 10.06
C PRO A 251 29.82 28.78 10.99
N HIS A 252 30.21 27.55 11.30
CA HIS A 252 31.39 27.22 12.09
C HIS A 252 32.49 26.61 11.18
N GLY A 253 33.76 26.76 11.59
CA GLY A 253 34.90 26.27 10.84
C GLY A 253 34.98 24.74 10.77
N GLU A 254 35.80 24.28 9.86
CA GLU A 254 36.05 22.82 9.60
C GLU A 254 36.84 22.16 10.75
N ASP A 255 37.51 22.95 11.56
CA ASP A 255 38.35 22.59 12.73
C ASP A 255 37.62 21.63 13.69
N ARG A 256 36.31 21.81 13.84
CA ARG A 256 35.47 20.96 14.70
C ARG A 256 35.38 19.51 14.21
N VAL A 257 35.47 19.28 12.90
CA VAL A 257 35.45 17.94 12.29
C VAL A 257 36.87 17.40 12.14
N LEU A 258 37.81 18.26 11.76
CA LEU A 258 39.21 17.87 11.59
C LEU A 258 39.89 17.45 12.89
N GLY A 259 39.37 17.91 14.04
CA GLY A 259 39.79 17.48 15.38
C GLY A 259 39.24 16.11 15.82
N MET A 260 38.39 15.45 15.03
CA MET A 260 37.84 14.13 15.36
C MET A 260 38.77 12.99 14.86
N PRO A 261 38.72 11.80 15.49
CA PRO A 261 39.48 10.67 15.04
C PRO A 261 39.17 10.25 13.59
N VAL A 262 40.20 10.12 12.77
CA VAL A 262 40.06 9.56 11.40
C VAL A 262 40.08 8.06 11.50
N VAL A 263 39.01 7.40 11.02
CA VAL A 263 38.86 5.93 11.06
C VAL A 263 39.11 5.26 9.70
N GLY A 264 39.11 6.02 8.59
CA GLY A 264 39.34 5.49 7.27
C GLY A 264 39.19 6.49 6.14
N LYS A 265 39.17 6.02 4.92
CA LYS A 265 38.95 6.82 3.72
C LYS A 265 37.53 6.59 3.18
N PHE A 266 36.90 7.66 2.74
CA PHE A 266 35.66 7.58 2.00
C PHE A 266 35.97 7.29 0.53
N ILE A 267 35.54 6.14 0.05
CA ILE A 267 35.67 5.78 -1.35
C ILE A 267 34.40 6.23 -2.06
N GLU A 268 34.51 7.32 -2.79
CA GLU A 268 33.51 7.70 -3.77
C GLU A 268 33.58 6.68 -4.92
N LYS A 269 32.93 5.53 -4.73
CA LYS A 269 32.79 4.59 -5.84
C LYS A 269 31.86 5.25 -6.84
N GLU A 270 32.40 5.55 -8.02
CA GLU A 270 31.58 5.60 -9.23
C GLU A 270 30.51 4.51 -9.13
N GLU A 271 29.25 4.86 -9.39
CA GLU A 271 28.10 3.97 -9.39
C GLU A 271 28.41 2.62 -10.07
N GLN A 272 29.17 1.76 -9.38
CA GLN A 272 29.04 0.35 -9.69
C GLN A 272 27.62 0.02 -9.24
N ALA A 273 26.71 0.09 -10.23
CA ALA A 273 25.35 -0.32 -10.16
C ALA A 273 25.31 -1.64 -9.39
N THR A 274 25.10 -1.56 -8.07
CA THR A 274 24.76 -2.73 -7.26
C THR A 274 23.64 -3.37 -8.06
N LYS A 275 23.89 -4.59 -8.60
CA LYS A 275 22.95 -5.29 -9.50
C LYS A 275 21.57 -5.10 -8.90
N LYS A 276 20.82 -4.16 -9.51
CA LYS A 276 19.47 -3.79 -9.03
C LYS A 276 18.72 -5.10 -8.87
N PRO A 277 18.09 -5.40 -7.75
CA PRO A 277 17.41 -6.68 -7.57
C PRO A 277 16.27 -6.76 -8.59
N LYS A 278 16.57 -7.32 -9.77
CA LYS A 278 15.67 -7.36 -10.94
C LYS A 278 14.25 -7.80 -10.55
N LEU A 279 14.16 -8.78 -9.66
CA LEU A 279 12.89 -9.31 -9.16
C LEU A 279 12.09 -8.24 -8.39
N PHE A 280 12.75 -7.44 -7.54
CA PHE A 280 12.09 -6.38 -6.78
C PHE A 280 11.48 -5.33 -7.71
N TYR A 281 12.25 -4.87 -8.70
CA TYR A 281 11.77 -3.90 -9.69
C TYR A 281 10.65 -4.46 -10.55
N PHE A 282 10.77 -5.73 -10.98
CA PHE A 282 9.71 -6.42 -11.71
C PHE A 282 8.40 -6.41 -10.91
N MET A 283 8.43 -6.80 -9.63
CA MET A 283 7.25 -6.83 -8.78
C MET A 283 6.68 -5.43 -8.54
N ALA A 284 7.53 -4.43 -8.38
CA ALA A 284 7.11 -3.04 -8.21
C ALA A 284 6.34 -2.53 -9.44
N TYR A 285 6.90 -2.70 -10.64
CA TYR A 285 6.23 -2.27 -11.88
C TYR A 285 5.00 -3.12 -12.20
N MET A 286 5.02 -4.41 -11.90
CA MET A 286 3.85 -5.28 -12.00
C MET A 286 2.69 -4.75 -11.15
N ASN A 287 2.94 -4.44 -9.87
CA ASN A 287 1.91 -3.90 -8.98
C ASN A 287 1.39 -2.54 -9.47
N LEU A 288 2.25 -1.67 -9.97
CA LEU A 288 1.84 -0.40 -10.55
C LEU A 288 0.91 -0.61 -11.77
N THR A 289 1.27 -1.54 -12.66
CA THR A 289 0.44 -1.89 -13.82
C THR A 289 -0.91 -2.46 -13.40
N ILE A 290 -0.94 -3.36 -12.41
CA ILE A 290 -2.18 -3.94 -11.88
C ILE A 290 -3.11 -2.87 -11.31
N VAL A 291 -2.58 -1.87 -10.61
CA VAL A 291 -3.38 -0.77 -10.09
C VAL A 291 -4.08 0.00 -11.20
N PHE A 292 -3.38 0.33 -12.30
CA PHE A 292 -4.00 0.98 -13.46
C PHE A 292 -5.04 0.09 -14.15
N LEU A 293 -4.81 -1.22 -14.23
CA LEU A 293 -5.80 -2.17 -14.75
C LEU A 293 -7.07 -2.22 -13.88
N ILE A 294 -6.92 -2.19 -12.54
CA ILE A 294 -8.08 -2.15 -11.64
C ILE A 294 -8.89 -0.87 -11.86
N VAL A 295 -8.23 0.29 -11.99
CA VAL A 295 -8.91 1.56 -12.29
C VAL A 295 -9.61 1.48 -13.65
N PHE A 296 -8.97 0.93 -14.66
CA PHE A 296 -9.57 0.72 -15.99
C PHE A 296 -10.82 -0.17 -15.94
N ILE A 297 -10.79 -1.26 -15.17
CA ILE A 297 -11.96 -2.13 -14.95
C ILE A 297 -13.10 -1.36 -14.27
N ILE A 298 -12.79 -0.48 -13.31
CA ILE A 298 -13.79 0.38 -12.68
C ILE A 298 -14.41 1.33 -13.71
N CYS A 299 -13.61 1.89 -14.61
CA CYS A 299 -14.08 2.74 -15.70
C CYS A 299 -14.97 1.96 -16.68
N LEU A 300 -14.55 0.76 -17.09
CA LEU A 300 -15.38 -0.12 -17.93
C LEU A 300 -16.71 -0.44 -17.27
N TRP A 301 -16.72 -0.64 -15.96
CA TRP A 301 -17.93 -0.93 -15.24
C TRP A 301 -18.88 0.28 -15.15
N ARG A 302 -18.33 1.49 -15.06
CA ARG A 302 -19.14 2.70 -14.85
C ARG A 302 -19.63 3.34 -16.14
N TRP A 303 -18.82 3.31 -17.20
CA TRP A 303 -19.06 4.11 -18.42
C TRP A 303 -19.13 3.30 -19.73
N TRP A 304 -18.94 2.01 -19.69
CA TRP A 304 -19.06 1.10 -20.83
C TRP A 304 -20.13 0.03 -20.54
#